data_ea601fb7acb2e06d0dcaf69363325966
#
_entry.id   ea601fb7acb2e06d0dcaf69363325966
#
_cell.length_a   1.000
_cell.length_b   1.000
_cell.length_c   1.000
_cell.angle_alpha   90.00
_cell.angle_beta   90.00
_cell.angle_gamma   90.00
#
_symmetry.space_group_name_H-M   'P 1'
#
loop_
_entity.id
_entity.type
_entity.pdbx_description
1 polymer ?
#
loop_
_entity_poly.entity_id
_entity_poly.type
_entity_poly.pdbx_seq_one_letter_code
_entity_poly.pdbx_strand_id
1 'polypeptide(L)'
;ILWSDGRTTPQCQEISEKIGLQRLKRSLGNRPVEGLTAPKLLWLKQNEPRNFERLKTLLLPKDYVRYRMTGIVVTDHSDASATLLYDIYRKSWSADVLDILELPHSILPDIIESVESAGTLQENVADMCGLQKGIPVICGGADNPVGAVASGVFQEGLIQSSIGTSGTLLMPTDTLNVDKELNLHNFVHCKEDWWYQMGVILSAGDSLKWLRNILYGEKSETSYDSMIKEAESILPGSDGLIFLPYLVGERTPHNDSNARGVFIGLHAQHTRAHLVRAVMEGVCFALRDSLEIAKEQ
;
A
#
# COMPACT_ATOMS: atom_id res chain seq x y z
N ILE A 1 -13.32 7.49 -3.93
CA ILE A 1 -12.33 7.09 -4.96
C ILE A 1 -11.56 5.91 -4.40
N LEU A 2 -11.54 4.79 -5.13
CA LEU A 2 -10.84 3.56 -4.72
C LEU A 2 -9.32 3.76 -4.75
N TRP A 3 -8.57 2.99 -3.97
CA TRP A 3 -7.11 3.09 -3.90
C TRP A 3 -6.39 2.79 -5.24
N SER A 4 -6.99 1.94 -6.08
CA SER A 4 -6.48 1.56 -7.40
C SER A 4 -6.98 2.44 -8.55
N ASP A 5 -7.76 3.49 -8.26
CA ASP A 5 -8.31 4.39 -9.27
C ASP A 5 -7.26 5.43 -9.68
N GLY A 6 -6.82 5.39 -10.93
CA GLY A 6 -5.74 6.23 -11.46
C GLY A 6 -6.15 7.67 -11.84
N ARG A 7 -7.41 8.08 -11.61
CA ARG A 7 -7.88 9.44 -12.02
C ARG A 7 -7.14 10.60 -11.40
N THR A 8 -6.41 10.36 -10.30
CA THR A 8 -5.70 11.39 -9.52
C THR A 8 -4.22 11.54 -9.89
N THR A 9 -3.77 10.93 -10.99
CA THR A 9 -2.39 11.09 -11.48
C THR A 9 -1.96 12.55 -11.66
N PRO A 10 -2.79 13.46 -12.24
CA PRO A 10 -2.43 14.88 -12.31
C PRO A 10 -2.22 15.53 -10.95
N GLN A 11 -3.02 15.17 -9.95
CA GLN A 11 -2.90 15.69 -8.59
C GLN A 11 -1.65 15.17 -7.89
N CYS A 12 -1.22 13.93 -8.18
CA CYS A 12 0.07 13.42 -7.69
C CYS A 12 1.24 14.26 -8.22
N GLN A 13 1.22 14.64 -9.48
CA GLN A 13 2.22 15.52 -10.09
C GLN A 13 2.19 16.90 -9.44
N GLU A 14 1.00 17.52 -9.32
CA GLU A 14 0.82 18.82 -8.67
C GLU A 14 1.36 18.82 -7.23
N ILE A 15 1.06 17.79 -6.44
CA ILE A 15 1.58 17.65 -5.06
C ILE A 15 3.10 17.58 -5.07
N SER A 16 3.67 16.78 -5.98
CA SER A 16 5.13 16.62 -6.11
C SER A 16 5.81 17.94 -6.42
N GLU A 17 5.25 18.73 -7.33
CA GLU A 17 5.77 20.05 -7.72
C GLU A 17 5.64 21.09 -6.60
N LYS A 18 4.48 21.16 -5.94
CA LYS A 18 4.21 22.14 -4.87
C LYS A 18 5.01 21.87 -3.60
N ILE A 19 5.13 20.62 -3.19
CA ILE A 19 5.80 20.23 -1.95
C ILE A 19 7.31 20.06 -2.15
N GLY A 20 7.72 19.44 -3.26
CA GLY A 20 9.11 19.13 -3.59
C GLY A 20 9.68 17.95 -2.81
N LEU A 21 10.62 17.23 -3.43
CA LEU A 21 11.17 15.96 -2.92
C LEU A 21 11.75 16.07 -1.51
N GLN A 22 12.45 17.18 -1.20
CA GLN A 22 13.10 17.35 0.10
C GLN A 22 12.08 17.43 1.26
N ARG A 23 10.96 18.11 1.04
CA ARG A 23 9.91 18.21 2.06
C ARG A 23 9.10 16.91 2.14
N LEU A 24 8.78 16.29 1.00
CA LEU A 24 8.18 14.95 0.98
C LEU A 24 8.98 13.99 1.84
N LYS A 25 10.31 13.98 1.69
CA LYS A 25 11.20 13.12 2.47
C LYS A 25 11.24 13.46 3.96
N ARG A 26 11.35 14.76 4.31
CA ARG A 26 11.59 15.20 5.70
C ARG A 26 10.34 15.27 6.56
N SER A 27 9.15 15.19 5.97
CA SER A 27 7.88 15.31 6.69
C SER A 27 6.98 14.12 6.43
N LEU A 28 6.75 13.76 5.17
CA LEU A 28 5.75 12.77 4.80
C LEU A 28 6.31 11.36 4.60
N GLY A 29 7.62 11.24 4.30
CA GLY A 29 8.30 9.97 4.04
C GLY A 29 7.82 9.22 2.80
N ASN A 30 6.97 9.82 1.98
CA ASN A 30 6.34 9.15 0.83
C ASN A 30 6.26 10.08 -0.39
N ARG A 31 6.29 9.47 -1.57
CA ARG A 31 5.88 10.14 -2.81
C ARG A 31 4.35 10.16 -2.92
N PRO A 32 3.78 11.18 -3.59
CA PRO A 32 2.37 11.14 -3.96
C PRO A 32 2.11 10.00 -4.94
N VAL A 33 1.13 9.17 -4.60
CA VAL A 33 0.60 8.11 -5.46
C VAL A 33 -0.92 8.10 -5.37
N GLU A 34 -1.59 7.61 -6.40
CA GLU A 34 -3.05 7.68 -6.57
C GLU A 34 -3.81 6.99 -5.43
N GLY A 35 -3.18 5.99 -4.80
CA GLY A 35 -3.75 5.26 -3.67
C GLY A 35 -3.95 6.10 -2.41
N LEU A 36 -3.12 7.14 -2.19
CA LEU A 36 -3.15 7.95 -0.99
C LEU A 36 -4.29 8.99 -1.00
N THR A 37 -4.57 9.59 0.16
CA THR A 37 -5.78 10.41 0.34
C THR A 37 -5.64 11.83 -0.21
N ALA A 38 -4.48 12.48 -0.05
CA ALA A 38 -4.28 13.86 -0.49
C ALA A 38 -4.58 14.10 -1.98
N PRO A 39 -4.10 13.26 -2.92
CA PRO A 39 -4.47 13.39 -4.34
C PRO A 39 -5.98 13.32 -4.58
N LYS A 40 -6.71 12.49 -3.82
CA LYS A 40 -8.16 12.34 -3.94
C LYS A 40 -8.91 13.58 -3.44
N LEU A 41 -8.42 14.21 -2.37
CA LEU A 41 -8.97 15.46 -1.88
C LEU A 41 -8.76 16.62 -2.87
N LEU A 42 -7.57 16.72 -3.46
CA LEU A 42 -7.31 17.71 -4.50
C LEU A 42 -8.19 17.47 -5.74
N TRP A 43 -8.34 16.23 -6.14
CA TRP A 43 -9.23 15.88 -7.24
C TRP A 43 -10.67 16.32 -6.95
N LEU A 44 -11.16 16.03 -5.73
CA LEU A 44 -12.50 16.44 -5.29
C LEU A 44 -12.64 17.96 -5.31
N LYS A 45 -11.65 18.70 -4.78
CA LYS A 45 -11.62 20.18 -4.78
C LYS A 45 -11.71 20.75 -6.19
N GLN A 46 -11.00 20.14 -7.14
CA GLN A 46 -10.91 20.66 -8.53
C GLN A 46 -12.09 20.23 -9.41
N ASN A 47 -12.59 19.01 -9.26
CA ASN A 47 -13.59 18.45 -10.16
C ASN A 47 -15.01 18.49 -9.59
N GLU A 48 -15.14 18.51 -8.26
CA GLU A 48 -16.42 18.51 -7.56
C GLU A 48 -16.46 19.61 -6.46
N PRO A 49 -16.22 20.89 -6.78
CA PRO A 49 -16.04 21.94 -5.79
C PRO A 49 -17.25 22.08 -4.84
N ARG A 50 -18.48 21.91 -5.33
CA ARG A 50 -19.68 21.95 -4.49
C ARG A 50 -19.71 20.83 -3.43
N ASN A 51 -19.16 19.68 -3.74
CA ASN A 51 -19.03 18.57 -2.77
C ASN A 51 -17.90 18.86 -1.79
N PHE A 52 -16.78 19.40 -2.28
CA PHE A 52 -15.66 19.80 -1.43
C PHE A 52 -16.05 20.90 -0.42
N GLU A 53 -16.81 21.94 -0.83
CA GLU A 53 -17.32 22.99 0.07
C GLU A 53 -18.22 22.46 1.20
N ARG A 54 -18.87 21.32 0.98
CA ARG A 54 -19.71 20.66 1.98
C ARG A 54 -18.95 19.71 2.89
N LEU A 55 -17.66 19.46 2.62
CA LEU A 55 -16.83 18.57 3.40
C LEU A 55 -16.69 19.11 4.83
N LYS A 56 -17.08 18.30 5.82
CA LYS A 56 -16.98 18.65 7.24
C LYS A 56 -15.84 17.90 7.91
N THR A 57 -15.72 16.61 7.59
CA THR A 57 -14.72 15.74 8.22
C THR A 57 -14.25 14.71 7.22
N LEU A 58 -12.95 14.51 7.18
CA LEU A 58 -12.30 13.42 6.45
C LEU A 58 -12.21 12.19 7.35
N LEU A 59 -12.82 11.11 6.93
CA LEU A 59 -12.68 9.80 7.59
C LEU A 59 -12.25 8.77 6.57
N LEU A 60 -11.32 7.91 6.95
CA LEU A 60 -10.99 6.72 6.18
C LEU A 60 -12.08 5.64 6.36
N PRO A 61 -12.17 4.64 5.48
CA PRO A 61 -13.26 3.65 5.53
C PRO A 61 -13.41 2.98 6.90
N LYS A 62 -12.32 2.57 7.54
CA LYS A 62 -12.30 2.02 8.90
C LYS A 62 -12.89 3.00 9.92
N ASP A 63 -12.44 4.26 9.86
CA ASP A 63 -12.86 5.31 10.79
C ASP A 63 -14.34 5.63 10.65
N TYR A 64 -14.85 5.63 9.41
CA TYR A 64 -16.28 5.84 9.19
C TYR A 64 -17.12 4.70 9.77
N VAL A 65 -16.71 3.44 9.58
CA VAL A 65 -17.41 2.30 10.20
C VAL A 65 -17.39 2.42 11.72
N ARG A 66 -16.25 2.70 12.32
CA ARG A 66 -16.12 2.91 13.77
C ARG A 66 -16.95 4.09 14.25
N TYR A 67 -16.92 5.22 13.55
CA TYR A 67 -17.79 6.37 13.83
C TYR A 67 -19.27 5.95 13.87
N ARG A 68 -19.73 5.15 12.90
CA ARG A 68 -21.11 4.63 12.89
C ARG A 68 -21.41 3.70 14.08
N MET A 69 -20.39 3.05 14.62
CA MET A 69 -20.52 2.19 15.80
C MET A 69 -20.54 2.97 17.12
N THR A 70 -19.74 4.02 17.23
CA THR A 70 -19.48 4.72 18.51
C THR A 70 -19.98 6.16 18.55
N GLY A 71 -20.14 6.82 17.41
CA GLY A 71 -20.40 8.25 17.31
C GLY A 71 -19.16 9.13 17.50
N ILE A 72 -17.98 8.54 17.70
CA ILE A 72 -16.73 9.28 17.97
C ILE A 72 -15.92 9.45 16.68
N VAL A 73 -15.49 10.70 16.43
CA VAL A 73 -14.71 11.10 15.24
C VAL A 73 -13.24 11.17 15.61
N VAL A 74 -12.50 10.11 15.33
CA VAL A 74 -11.04 10.02 15.51
C VAL A 74 -10.44 9.19 14.37
N THR A 75 -9.12 9.18 14.26
CA THR A 75 -8.34 8.24 13.44
C THR A 75 -7.14 7.75 14.23
N ASP A 76 -6.39 6.80 13.69
CA ASP A 76 -5.14 6.35 14.31
C ASP A 76 -3.91 6.78 13.50
N HIS A 77 -2.74 6.71 14.12
CA HIS A 77 -1.48 7.13 13.51
C HIS A 77 -1.14 6.35 12.24
N SER A 78 -1.44 5.04 12.19
CA SER A 78 -1.07 4.22 11.03
C SER A 78 -1.88 4.58 9.78
N ASP A 79 -3.20 4.75 9.91
CA ASP A 79 -4.05 5.19 8.81
C ASP A 79 -3.80 6.67 8.45
N ALA A 80 -3.61 7.55 9.45
CA ALA A 80 -3.28 8.96 9.22
C ALA A 80 -2.01 9.11 8.37
N SER A 81 -0.97 8.30 8.65
CA SER A 81 0.29 8.34 7.90
C SER A 81 0.14 7.99 6.41
N ALA A 82 -0.87 7.18 6.06
CA ALA A 82 -1.18 6.83 4.67
C ALA A 82 -2.01 7.89 3.92
N THR A 83 -2.32 9.03 4.55
CA THR A 83 -3.08 10.10 3.89
C THR A 83 -2.23 11.03 3.02
N LEU A 84 -0.92 11.06 3.19
CA LEU A 84 0.01 12.09 2.66
C LEU A 84 -0.27 13.50 3.19
N LEU A 85 -0.96 13.62 4.34
CA LEU A 85 -1.24 14.87 5.06
C LEU A 85 -0.64 14.86 6.47
N TYR A 86 0.12 13.84 6.80
CA TYR A 86 0.60 13.54 8.13
C TYR A 86 2.14 13.56 8.17
N ASP A 87 2.71 14.24 9.15
CA ASP A 87 4.16 14.25 9.41
C ASP A 87 4.55 13.00 10.19
N ILE A 88 5.23 12.06 9.52
CA ILE A 88 5.58 10.76 10.10
C ILE A 88 6.68 10.85 11.17
N TYR A 89 7.40 11.97 11.24
CA TYR A 89 8.42 12.21 12.26
C TYR A 89 7.83 12.87 13.51
N ARG A 90 6.93 13.85 13.31
CA ARG A 90 6.24 14.56 14.40
C ARG A 90 5.02 13.81 14.93
N LYS A 91 4.60 12.77 14.24
CA LYS A 91 3.38 11.99 14.51
C LYS A 91 2.13 12.87 14.67
N SER A 92 1.93 13.78 13.75
CA SER A 92 0.81 14.73 13.74
C SER A 92 0.43 15.15 12.33
N TRP A 93 -0.76 15.73 12.17
CA TRP A 93 -1.13 16.37 10.90
C TRP A 93 -0.11 17.45 10.51
N SER A 94 0.28 17.46 9.24
CA SER A 94 1.26 18.42 8.71
C SER A 94 0.58 19.72 8.32
N ALA A 95 0.63 20.74 9.21
CA ALA A 95 0.07 22.06 8.95
C ALA A 95 0.66 22.67 7.65
N ASP A 96 1.98 22.58 7.49
CA ASP A 96 2.68 23.11 6.30
C ASP A 96 2.15 22.49 5.00
N VAL A 97 1.88 21.18 4.99
CA VAL A 97 1.38 20.49 3.79
C VAL A 97 -0.06 20.87 3.51
N LEU A 98 -0.88 21.00 4.54
CA LEU A 98 -2.27 21.46 4.41
C LEU A 98 -2.32 22.86 3.83
N ASP A 99 -1.48 23.79 4.32
CA ASP A 99 -1.40 25.17 3.83
C ASP A 99 -0.93 25.23 2.37
N ILE A 100 0.12 24.46 2.00
CA ILE A 100 0.62 24.40 0.61
C ILE A 100 -0.45 23.85 -0.36
N LEU A 101 -1.23 22.86 0.07
CA LEU A 101 -2.31 22.29 -0.72
C LEU A 101 -3.63 23.06 -0.59
N GLU A 102 -3.65 24.13 0.23
CA GLU A 102 -4.83 24.92 0.52
C GLU A 102 -6.02 24.06 0.97
N LEU A 103 -5.74 23.12 1.89
CA LEU A 103 -6.74 22.25 2.48
C LEU A 103 -7.09 22.74 3.89
N PRO A 104 -8.37 22.77 4.27
CA PRO A 104 -8.76 23.26 5.58
C PRO A 104 -8.35 22.27 6.67
N HIS A 105 -7.65 22.74 7.70
CA HIS A 105 -7.22 21.92 8.84
C HIS A 105 -8.41 21.33 9.61
N SER A 106 -9.53 22.04 9.63
CA SER A 106 -10.74 21.64 10.38
C SER A 106 -11.44 20.38 9.89
N ILE A 107 -11.06 19.87 8.71
CA ILE A 107 -11.64 18.61 8.19
C ILE A 107 -10.98 17.37 8.78
N LEU A 108 -9.83 17.51 9.42
CA LEU A 108 -9.07 16.38 9.92
C LEU A 108 -9.53 15.98 11.32
N PRO A 109 -9.72 14.67 11.59
CA PRO A 109 -10.10 14.18 12.92
C PRO A 109 -8.91 14.25 13.89
N ASP A 110 -9.21 14.16 15.19
CA ASP A 110 -8.18 13.91 16.20
C ASP A 110 -7.54 12.53 15.98
N ILE A 111 -6.26 12.41 16.38
CA ILE A 111 -5.47 11.19 16.23
C ILE A 111 -5.25 10.59 17.61
N ILE A 112 -5.48 9.30 17.74
CA ILE A 112 -5.22 8.52 18.96
C ILE A 112 -4.43 7.25 18.60
N GLU A 113 -3.90 6.55 19.59
CA GLU A 113 -3.21 5.27 19.35
C GLU A 113 -4.17 4.18 18.85
N SER A 114 -3.66 3.26 18.02
CA SER A 114 -4.48 2.19 17.44
C SER A 114 -5.14 1.30 18.50
N VAL A 115 -4.51 1.16 19.67
CA VAL A 115 -5.01 0.35 20.80
C VAL A 115 -5.91 1.12 21.77
N GLU A 116 -6.00 2.45 21.64
CA GLU A 116 -6.83 3.27 22.51
C GLU A 116 -8.32 3.09 22.21
N SER A 117 -9.13 3.33 23.25
CA SER A 117 -10.58 3.27 23.12
C SER A 117 -11.13 4.48 22.37
N ALA A 118 -11.81 4.22 21.27
CA ALA A 118 -12.58 5.21 20.52
C ALA A 118 -14.07 5.22 20.95
N GLY A 119 -14.34 4.92 22.19
CA GLY A 119 -15.68 4.91 22.77
C GLY A 119 -16.27 3.51 22.96
N THR A 120 -17.58 3.47 23.12
CA THR A 120 -18.32 2.22 23.30
C THR A 120 -19.38 2.05 22.21
N LEU A 121 -19.77 0.80 21.96
CA LEU A 121 -20.82 0.47 21.01
C LEU A 121 -22.15 1.13 21.42
N GLN A 122 -22.72 1.93 20.52
CA GLN A 122 -24.01 2.58 20.73
C GLN A 122 -25.14 1.54 20.87
N GLU A 123 -26.15 1.85 21.69
CA GLU A 123 -27.25 0.93 21.97
C GLU A 123 -27.99 0.46 20.74
N ASN A 124 -28.32 1.39 19.83
CA ASN A 124 -29.03 1.07 18.58
C ASN A 124 -28.23 0.13 17.68
N VAL A 125 -26.89 0.26 17.67
CA VAL A 125 -26.00 -0.62 16.89
C VAL A 125 -25.91 -1.99 17.57
N ALA A 126 -25.77 -2.01 18.89
CA ALA A 126 -25.76 -3.25 19.67
C ALA A 126 -27.03 -4.07 19.43
N ASP A 127 -28.20 -3.42 19.49
CA ASP A 127 -29.51 -4.06 19.25
C ASP A 127 -29.63 -4.60 17.80
N MET A 128 -29.14 -3.85 16.81
CA MET A 128 -29.15 -4.28 15.40
C MET A 128 -28.27 -5.50 15.14
N CYS A 129 -27.13 -5.59 15.85
CA CYS A 129 -26.14 -6.67 15.65
C CYS A 129 -26.33 -7.85 16.61
N GLY A 130 -27.24 -7.76 17.56
CA GLY A 130 -27.40 -8.77 18.62
C GLY A 130 -26.22 -8.82 19.59
N LEU A 131 -25.54 -7.69 19.80
CA LEU A 131 -24.37 -7.57 20.66
C LEU A 131 -24.74 -6.93 22.00
N GLN A 132 -23.86 -7.11 23.00
CA GLN A 132 -24.00 -6.46 24.28
C GLN A 132 -23.77 -4.94 24.18
N LYS A 133 -24.59 -4.15 24.84
CA LYS A 133 -24.44 -2.69 24.91
C LYS A 133 -23.17 -2.31 25.67
N GLY A 134 -22.55 -1.20 25.28
CA GLY A 134 -21.40 -0.64 25.98
C GLY A 134 -20.08 -1.40 25.79
N ILE A 135 -19.98 -2.32 24.84
CA ILE A 135 -18.71 -2.97 24.49
C ILE A 135 -17.71 -1.89 24.09
N PRO A 136 -16.48 -1.85 24.67
CA PRO A 136 -15.44 -0.94 24.24
C PRO A 136 -15.05 -1.21 22.77
N VAL A 137 -14.87 -0.13 22.00
CA VAL A 137 -14.42 -0.17 20.61
C VAL A 137 -13.07 0.54 20.53
N ILE A 138 -12.03 -0.19 20.15
CA ILE A 138 -10.69 0.39 19.96
C ILE A 138 -10.61 1.18 18.66
N CYS A 139 -9.63 2.07 18.55
CA CYS A 139 -9.40 2.86 17.35
C CYS A 139 -9.16 1.96 16.12
N GLY A 140 -8.37 0.92 16.31
CA GLY A 140 -7.91 0.04 15.24
C GLY A 140 -6.80 0.70 14.41
N GLY A 141 -6.18 -0.04 13.52
CA GLY A 141 -5.09 0.42 12.66
C GLY A 141 -5.34 0.15 11.19
N ALA A 142 -4.45 0.65 10.35
CA ALA A 142 -4.41 0.34 8.92
C ALA A 142 -4.27 -1.18 8.69
N ASP A 143 -4.81 -1.69 7.59
CA ASP A 143 -4.88 -3.11 7.29
C ASP A 143 -3.50 -3.80 7.22
N ASN A 144 -2.52 -3.15 6.60
CA ASN A 144 -1.17 -3.71 6.44
C ASN A 144 -0.46 -3.93 7.79
N PRO A 145 -0.29 -2.93 8.69
CA PRO A 145 0.40 -3.14 9.95
C PRO A 145 -0.39 -4.04 10.90
N VAL A 146 -1.73 -4.01 10.89
CA VAL A 146 -2.55 -4.93 11.69
C VAL A 146 -2.41 -6.37 11.17
N GLY A 147 -2.40 -6.56 9.85
CA GLY A 147 -2.12 -7.85 9.23
C GLY A 147 -0.73 -8.38 9.57
N ALA A 148 0.27 -7.50 9.63
CA ALA A 148 1.63 -7.87 10.05
C ALA A 148 1.66 -8.35 11.50
N VAL A 149 1.00 -7.64 12.42
CA VAL A 149 0.86 -8.07 13.83
C VAL A 149 0.16 -9.43 13.92
N ALA A 150 -0.92 -9.63 13.17
CA ALA A 150 -1.64 -10.91 13.14
C ALA A 150 -0.78 -12.07 12.62
N SER A 151 0.21 -11.78 11.78
CA SER A 151 1.19 -12.75 11.25
C SER A 151 2.43 -12.91 12.16
N GLY A 152 2.48 -12.23 13.32
CA GLY A 152 3.63 -12.25 14.22
C GLY A 152 4.78 -11.34 13.79
N VAL A 153 4.58 -10.47 12.78
CA VAL A 153 5.60 -9.56 12.24
C VAL A 153 5.42 -8.16 12.82
N PHE A 154 6.03 -7.92 13.98
CA PHE A 154 5.92 -6.66 14.73
C PHE A 154 7.24 -6.25 15.43
N GLN A 155 8.38 -6.75 14.94
CA GLN A 155 9.71 -6.43 15.43
C GLN A 155 10.72 -6.40 14.27
N GLU A 156 11.84 -5.72 14.48
CA GLU A 156 12.93 -5.68 13.50
C GLU A 156 13.43 -7.06 13.10
N GLY A 157 13.91 -7.17 11.87
CA GLY A 157 14.40 -8.42 11.30
C GLY A 157 13.33 -9.37 10.81
N LEU A 158 12.05 -9.13 11.10
CA LEU A 158 10.94 -9.87 10.53
C LEU A 158 10.38 -9.15 9.31
N ILE A 159 9.91 -9.93 8.34
CA ILE A 159 9.34 -9.41 7.09
C ILE A 159 8.03 -10.16 6.81
N GLN A 160 6.97 -9.41 6.53
CA GLN A 160 5.76 -9.96 5.95
C GLN A 160 5.82 -9.84 4.43
N SER A 161 5.79 -10.97 3.74
CA SER A 161 5.58 -11.01 2.29
C SER A 161 4.13 -11.38 2.00
N SER A 162 3.45 -10.53 1.25
CA SER A 162 2.09 -10.81 0.78
C SER A 162 2.08 -10.87 -0.75
N ILE A 163 1.60 -11.98 -1.29
CA ILE A 163 1.51 -12.21 -2.73
C ILE A 163 0.05 -12.47 -3.09
N GLY A 164 -0.56 -11.45 -3.67
CA GLY A 164 -1.88 -11.51 -4.29
C GLY A 164 -1.77 -11.18 -5.78
N THR A 165 -2.68 -10.40 -6.33
CA THR A 165 -2.57 -9.79 -7.67
C THR A 165 -1.28 -8.98 -7.78
N SER A 166 -1.06 -8.09 -6.82
CA SER A 166 0.21 -7.38 -6.56
C SER A 166 1.01 -8.10 -5.47
N GLY A 167 2.23 -7.63 -5.21
CA GLY A 167 3.06 -8.14 -4.12
C GLY A 167 3.57 -7.04 -3.21
N THR A 168 3.67 -7.32 -1.90
CA THR A 168 4.22 -6.39 -0.94
C THR A 168 5.23 -7.07 -0.02
N LEU A 169 6.24 -6.30 0.39
CA LEU A 169 7.10 -6.62 1.54
C LEU A 169 6.92 -5.53 2.59
N LEU A 170 6.48 -5.91 3.78
CA LEU A 170 6.36 -5.02 4.93
C LEU A 170 7.43 -5.37 5.96
N MET A 171 8.16 -4.36 6.39
CA MET A 171 9.32 -4.46 7.31
C MET A 171 9.12 -3.49 8.47
N PRO A 172 8.75 -3.97 9.67
CA PRO A 172 8.64 -3.12 10.86
C PRO A 172 10.03 -2.61 11.30
N THR A 173 10.08 -1.39 11.80
CA THR A 173 11.30 -0.79 12.35
C THR A 173 10.96 0.15 13.52
N ASP A 174 11.83 0.25 14.52
CA ASP A 174 11.76 1.23 15.60
C ASP A 174 12.54 2.52 15.27
N THR A 175 13.28 2.52 14.17
CA THR A 175 14.04 3.67 13.69
C THR A 175 13.63 4.00 12.26
N LEU A 176 13.11 5.21 12.03
CA LEU A 176 12.67 5.63 10.71
C LEU A 176 13.86 6.13 9.87
N ASN A 177 14.27 5.31 8.91
CA ASN A 177 15.21 5.68 7.86
C ASN A 177 14.50 5.72 6.52
N VAL A 178 14.43 6.88 5.90
CA VAL A 178 13.73 7.09 4.64
C VAL A 178 14.74 7.11 3.50
N ASP A 179 14.58 6.24 2.50
CA ASP A 179 15.50 6.16 1.36
C ASP A 179 15.57 7.49 0.57
N LYS A 180 16.70 7.70 -0.13
CA LYS A 180 16.98 8.98 -0.80
C LYS A 180 15.94 9.34 -1.84
N GLU A 181 15.44 8.35 -2.54
CA GLU A 181 14.54 8.51 -3.67
C GLU A 181 13.06 8.24 -3.33
N LEU A 182 12.74 7.93 -2.07
CA LEU A 182 11.39 7.55 -1.64
C LEU A 182 10.83 6.38 -2.46
N ASN A 183 11.64 5.34 -2.67
CA ASN A 183 11.26 4.15 -3.41
C ASN A 183 10.42 3.19 -2.58
N LEU A 184 10.66 3.17 -1.25
CA LEU A 184 9.81 2.48 -0.29
C LEU A 184 8.76 3.43 0.27
N HIS A 185 7.60 2.88 0.56
CA HIS A 185 6.63 3.56 1.39
C HIS A 185 7.04 3.50 2.86
N ASN A 186 6.83 4.60 3.58
CA ASN A 186 7.17 4.73 4.99
C ASN A 186 5.93 5.19 5.75
N PHE A 187 5.47 4.40 6.69
CA PHE A 187 4.25 4.68 7.46
C PHE A 187 4.49 4.44 8.95
N VAL A 188 3.66 5.04 9.79
CA VAL A 188 3.61 4.74 11.22
C VAL A 188 2.94 3.38 11.42
N HIS A 189 3.50 2.57 12.30
CA HIS A 189 2.95 1.26 12.65
C HIS A 189 1.78 1.40 13.63
N CYS A 190 0.90 0.41 13.72
CA CYS A 190 -0.14 0.33 14.76
C CYS A 190 0.43 -0.04 16.15
N LYS A 191 1.70 -0.34 16.26
CA LYS A 191 2.47 -0.45 17.50
C LYS A 191 3.08 0.91 17.81
N GLU A 192 2.86 1.42 19.00
CA GLU A 192 3.35 2.71 19.47
C GLU A 192 4.87 2.84 19.27
N ASP A 193 5.31 4.02 18.83
CA ASP A 193 6.71 4.37 18.54
C ASP A 193 7.43 3.51 17.49
N TRP A 194 6.65 2.84 16.65
CA TRP A 194 7.17 2.07 15.53
C TRP A 194 6.70 2.61 14.19
N TRP A 195 7.47 2.30 13.17
CA TRP A 195 7.17 2.54 11.76
C TRP A 195 7.22 1.23 11.00
N TYR A 196 6.84 1.27 9.74
CA TYR A 196 7.15 0.20 8.81
C TYR A 196 7.48 0.77 7.44
N GLN A 197 8.39 0.09 6.77
CA GLN A 197 8.70 0.31 5.37
C GLN A 197 7.97 -0.72 4.53
N MET A 198 7.52 -0.33 3.34
CA MET A 198 6.80 -1.24 2.47
C MET A 198 7.23 -1.05 1.02
N GLY A 199 7.77 -2.13 0.42
CA GLY A 199 7.94 -2.24 -1.02
C GLY A 199 6.68 -2.81 -1.67
N VAL A 200 6.33 -2.32 -2.84
CA VAL A 200 5.12 -2.73 -3.59
C VAL A 200 5.49 -3.01 -5.03
N ILE A 201 5.18 -4.20 -5.50
CA ILE A 201 5.22 -4.57 -6.92
C ILE A 201 3.80 -4.70 -7.46
N LEU A 202 3.55 -4.18 -8.66
CA LEU A 202 2.18 -4.06 -9.18
C LEU A 202 1.64 -5.37 -9.75
N SER A 203 2.49 -6.26 -10.24
CA SER A 203 2.08 -7.52 -10.86
C SER A 203 2.86 -8.69 -10.29
N ALA A 204 2.32 -9.36 -9.27
CA ALA A 204 2.87 -10.55 -8.64
C ALA A 204 2.14 -11.82 -9.13
N GLY A 205 1.11 -12.26 -8.43
CA GLY A 205 0.29 -13.38 -8.86
C GLY A 205 -0.41 -13.13 -10.20
N ASP A 206 -0.67 -11.87 -10.53
CA ASP A 206 -1.22 -11.50 -11.82
C ASP A 206 -0.27 -11.81 -12.99
N SER A 207 1.05 -11.77 -12.77
CA SER A 207 2.03 -12.19 -13.78
C SER A 207 1.87 -13.67 -14.14
N LEU A 208 1.68 -14.53 -13.14
CA LEU A 208 1.45 -15.96 -13.38
C LEU A 208 0.07 -16.21 -14.02
N LYS A 209 -0.95 -15.47 -13.59
CA LYS A 209 -2.29 -15.52 -14.20
C LYS A 209 -2.27 -15.06 -15.65
N TRP A 210 -1.60 -13.96 -15.94
CA TRP A 210 -1.39 -13.47 -17.32
C TRP A 210 -0.71 -14.52 -18.19
N LEU A 211 0.40 -15.13 -17.73
CA LEU A 211 1.09 -16.17 -18.46
C LEU A 211 0.20 -17.39 -18.69
N ARG A 212 -0.56 -17.82 -17.66
CA ARG A 212 -1.52 -18.93 -17.79
C ARG A 212 -2.53 -18.66 -18.91
N ASN A 213 -3.09 -17.46 -18.95
CA ASN A 213 -4.07 -17.08 -19.95
C ASN A 213 -3.48 -17.10 -21.39
N ILE A 214 -2.22 -16.70 -21.54
CA ILE A 214 -1.52 -16.76 -22.84
C ILE A 214 -1.24 -18.20 -23.26
N LEU A 215 -0.74 -19.02 -22.36
CA LEU A 215 -0.30 -20.37 -22.69
C LEU A 215 -1.45 -21.37 -22.88
N TYR A 216 -2.56 -21.18 -22.16
CA TYR A 216 -3.64 -22.17 -22.11
C TYR A 216 -5.03 -21.58 -22.47
N GLY A 217 -5.12 -20.27 -22.61
CA GLY A 217 -6.39 -19.54 -22.85
C GLY A 217 -7.12 -19.24 -21.55
N GLU A 218 -7.93 -18.16 -21.58
CA GLU A 218 -8.65 -17.65 -20.38
C GLU A 218 -9.62 -18.67 -19.75
N LYS A 219 -10.21 -19.55 -20.57
CA LYS A 219 -11.18 -20.58 -20.13
C LYS A 219 -10.53 -21.91 -19.80
N SER A 220 -9.19 -21.97 -19.76
CA SER A 220 -8.49 -23.21 -19.50
C SER A 220 -8.75 -23.71 -18.08
N GLU A 221 -8.96 -25.02 -17.93
CA GLU A 221 -9.03 -25.72 -16.65
C GLU A 221 -7.64 -26.04 -16.07
N THR A 222 -6.56 -25.66 -16.76
CA THR A 222 -5.19 -25.88 -16.26
C THR A 222 -5.02 -25.20 -14.91
N SER A 223 -4.74 -26.00 -13.89
CA SER A 223 -4.51 -25.51 -12.53
C SER A 223 -3.14 -24.88 -12.39
N TYR A 224 -2.99 -23.96 -11.45
CA TYR A 224 -1.67 -23.42 -11.09
C TYR A 224 -0.73 -24.50 -10.57
N ASP A 225 -1.23 -25.52 -9.85
CA ASP A 225 -0.44 -26.67 -9.38
C ASP A 225 0.19 -27.44 -10.55
N SER A 226 -0.54 -27.59 -11.66
CA SER A 226 0.01 -28.23 -12.86
C SER A 226 1.14 -27.41 -13.47
N MET A 227 0.98 -26.09 -13.55
CA MET A 227 2.02 -25.19 -14.04
C MET A 227 3.27 -25.20 -13.15
N ILE A 228 3.07 -25.19 -11.83
CA ILE A 228 4.16 -25.24 -10.85
C ILE A 228 4.94 -26.55 -10.98
N LYS A 229 4.25 -27.70 -11.09
CA LYS A 229 4.89 -29.00 -11.31
C LYS A 229 5.72 -29.07 -12.60
N GLU A 230 5.25 -28.44 -13.69
CA GLU A 230 6.07 -28.31 -14.91
C GLU A 230 7.35 -27.51 -14.63
N ALA A 231 7.24 -26.38 -13.92
CA ALA A 231 8.37 -25.52 -13.59
C ALA A 231 9.37 -26.14 -12.60
N GLU A 232 8.93 -27.07 -11.74
CA GLU A 232 9.81 -27.80 -10.80
C GLU A 232 10.92 -28.58 -11.51
N SER A 233 10.68 -29.02 -12.75
CA SER A 233 11.69 -29.71 -13.57
C SER A 233 12.82 -28.82 -14.04
N ILE A 234 12.65 -27.50 -13.98
CA ILE A 234 13.61 -26.51 -14.45
C ILE A 234 14.46 -26.03 -13.27
N LEU A 235 15.77 -26.04 -13.43
CA LEU A 235 16.70 -25.56 -12.42
C LEU A 235 16.52 -24.06 -12.15
N PRO A 236 16.84 -23.57 -10.93
CA PRO A 236 16.87 -22.16 -10.62
C PRO A 236 17.72 -21.38 -11.64
N GLY A 237 17.23 -20.21 -12.04
CA GLY A 237 17.81 -19.39 -13.10
C GLY A 237 17.21 -19.63 -14.48
N SER A 238 16.25 -20.56 -14.60
CA SER A 238 15.44 -20.82 -15.81
C SER A 238 16.27 -20.91 -17.11
N ASP A 239 17.47 -21.50 -17.02
CA ASP A 239 18.44 -21.61 -18.12
C ASP A 239 18.78 -20.24 -18.77
N GLY A 240 18.92 -19.20 -17.93
CA GLY A 240 19.23 -17.84 -18.36
C GLY A 240 18.03 -17.02 -18.84
N LEU A 241 16.82 -17.57 -18.80
CA LEU A 241 15.62 -16.82 -19.11
C LEU A 241 15.18 -15.96 -17.92
N ILE A 242 15.12 -14.65 -18.11
CA ILE A 242 14.70 -13.67 -17.11
C ILE A 242 13.37 -13.06 -17.53
N PHE A 243 12.47 -12.86 -16.54
CA PHE A 243 11.23 -12.13 -16.72
C PHE A 243 11.20 -10.88 -15.82
N LEU A 244 10.84 -9.74 -16.42
CA LEU A 244 10.54 -8.51 -15.70
C LEU A 244 9.01 -8.37 -15.54
N PRO A 245 8.46 -8.36 -14.29
CA PRO A 245 7.02 -8.46 -14.06
C PRO A 245 6.24 -7.14 -14.23
N TYR A 246 6.74 -6.18 -14.97
CA TYR A 246 6.21 -4.81 -15.05
C TYR A 246 5.02 -4.67 -16.01
N LEU A 247 4.10 -5.62 -16.01
CA LEU A 247 2.99 -5.72 -16.98
C LEU A 247 2.08 -4.49 -17.01
N VAL A 248 1.93 -3.81 -15.87
CA VAL A 248 1.05 -2.64 -15.68
C VAL A 248 1.80 -1.42 -15.15
N GLY A 249 3.08 -1.32 -15.47
CA GLY A 249 4.00 -0.39 -14.81
C GLY A 249 4.63 -1.02 -13.58
N GLU A 250 5.47 -0.26 -12.87
CA GLU A 250 6.04 -0.72 -11.62
C GLU A 250 6.18 0.44 -10.61
N ARG A 251 6.00 0.10 -9.32
CA ARG A 251 6.16 1.03 -8.23
C ARG A 251 7.56 0.93 -7.64
N THR A 252 7.83 -0.02 -6.78
CA THR A 252 9.17 -0.19 -6.19
C THR A 252 10.05 -1.09 -7.07
N PRO A 253 11.28 -0.65 -7.42
CA PRO A 253 11.93 0.62 -7.08
C PRO A 253 11.75 1.72 -8.14
N HIS A 254 11.12 1.44 -9.24
CA HIS A 254 11.21 2.25 -10.46
C HIS A 254 10.29 3.47 -10.47
N ASN A 255 9.13 3.39 -9.81
CA ASN A 255 8.08 4.41 -9.84
C ASN A 255 7.73 4.85 -11.28
N ASP A 256 7.64 3.90 -12.21
CA ASP A 256 7.39 4.12 -13.64
C ASP A 256 6.12 3.40 -14.09
N SER A 257 5.07 4.18 -14.35
CA SER A 257 3.79 3.67 -14.88
C SER A 257 3.89 3.21 -16.35
N ASN A 258 4.98 3.56 -17.05
CA ASN A 258 5.22 3.18 -18.44
C ASN A 258 6.13 1.94 -18.58
N ALA A 259 6.70 1.45 -17.50
CA ALA A 259 7.42 0.18 -17.51
C ALA A 259 6.54 -0.95 -18.05
N ARG A 260 7.12 -1.90 -18.77
CA ARG A 260 6.39 -3.05 -19.33
C ARG A 260 7.13 -4.34 -19.07
N GLY A 261 6.37 -5.44 -19.02
CA GLY A 261 6.91 -6.78 -18.87
C GLY A 261 7.81 -7.18 -20.03
N VAL A 262 8.90 -7.89 -19.74
CA VAL A 262 9.89 -8.31 -20.73
C VAL A 262 10.39 -9.72 -20.40
N PHE A 263 10.53 -10.58 -21.42
CA PHE A 263 11.36 -11.78 -21.36
C PHE A 263 12.70 -11.48 -22.01
N ILE A 264 13.80 -11.80 -21.32
CA ILE A 264 15.18 -11.60 -21.79
C ILE A 264 15.89 -12.95 -21.81
N GLY A 265 16.63 -13.24 -22.90
CA GLY A 265 17.42 -14.46 -23.00
C GLY A 265 16.68 -15.66 -23.62
N LEU A 266 15.54 -15.45 -24.28
CA LEU A 266 14.82 -16.52 -24.99
C LEU A 266 15.69 -17.18 -26.08
N HIS A 267 15.71 -18.51 -26.09
CA HIS A 267 16.31 -19.31 -27.17
C HIS A 267 15.45 -20.55 -27.49
N ALA A 268 15.79 -21.23 -28.57
CA ALA A 268 14.96 -22.27 -29.18
C ALA A 268 14.71 -23.52 -28.28
N GLN A 269 15.51 -23.74 -27.25
CA GLN A 269 15.35 -24.87 -26.31
C GLN A 269 14.42 -24.55 -25.14
N HIS A 270 14.09 -23.29 -24.92
CA HIS A 270 13.16 -22.91 -23.87
C HIS A 270 11.76 -23.47 -24.15
N THR A 271 11.17 -24.04 -23.13
CA THR A 271 9.83 -24.60 -23.15
C THR A 271 8.88 -23.77 -22.28
N ARG A 272 7.60 -24.14 -22.28
CA ARG A 272 6.60 -23.55 -21.41
C ARG A 272 7.00 -23.60 -19.93
N ALA A 273 7.64 -24.68 -19.49
CA ALA A 273 8.14 -24.83 -18.11
C ALA A 273 9.16 -23.76 -17.74
N HIS A 274 10.06 -23.39 -18.68
CA HIS A 274 11.02 -22.30 -18.48
C HIS A 274 10.31 -20.94 -18.34
N LEU A 275 9.28 -20.68 -19.17
CA LEU A 275 8.49 -19.43 -19.05
C LEU A 275 7.81 -19.30 -17.69
N VAL A 276 7.19 -20.38 -17.20
CA VAL A 276 6.56 -20.40 -15.87
C VAL A 276 7.59 -20.16 -14.77
N ARG A 277 8.74 -20.87 -14.83
CA ARG A 277 9.83 -20.69 -13.88
C ARG A 277 10.36 -19.27 -13.87
N ALA A 278 10.66 -18.70 -15.04
CA ALA A 278 11.15 -17.33 -15.17
C ALA A 278 10.16 -16.29 -14.61
N VAL A 279 8.85 -16.46 -14.82
CA VAL A 279 7.84 -15.55 -14.25
C VAL A 279 7.82 -15.62 -12.73
N MET A 280 7.88 -16.82 -12.14
CA MET A 280 7.93 -16.97 -10.69
C MET A 280 9.19 -16.35 -10.09
N GLU A 281 10.35 -16.57 -10.71
CA GLU A 281 11.63 -16.00 -10.27
C GLU A 281 11.66 -14.48 -10.46
N GLY A 282 11.12 -13.95 -11.57
CA GLY A 282 11.05 -12.53 -11.83
C GLY A 282 10.23 -11.78 -10.77
N VAL A 283 9.10 -12.36 -10.34
CA VAL A 283 8.31 -11.80 -9.21
C VAL A 283 9.13 -11.81 -7.92
N CYS A 284 9.85 -12.90 -7.63
CA CYS A 284 10.71 -12.97 -6.44
C CYS A 284 11.85 -11.95 -6.49
N PHE A 285 12.48 -11.75 -7.65
CA PHE A 285 13.52 -10.75 -7.82
C PHE A 285 13.00 -9.32 -7.64
N ALA A 286 11.83 -8.99 -8.19
CA ALA A 286 11.21 -7.68 -7.97
C ALA A 286 10.87 -7.42 -6.49
N LEU A 287 10.40 -8.42 -5.75
CA LEU A 287 10.24 -8.31 -4.30
C LEU A 287 11.59 -8.15 -3.59
N ARG A 288 12.63 -8.85 -4.03
CA ARG A 288 13.98 -8.73 -3.46
C ARG A 288 14.55 -7.32 -3.63
N ASP A 289 14.29 -6.63 -4.73
CA ASP A 289 14.73 -5.25 -4.93
C ASP A 289 14.25 -4.35 -3.78
N SER A 290 13.00 -4.53 -3.32
CA SER A 290 12.47 -3.82 -2.16
C SER A 290 13.28 -4.11 -0.87
N LEU A 291 13.69 -5.36 -0.68
CA LEU A 291 14.49 -5.76 0.48
C LEU A 291 15.90 -5.19 0.43
N GLU A 292 16.54 -5.17 -0.74
CA GLU A 292 17.89 -4.61 -0.88
C GLU A 292 17.89 -3.10 -0.59
N ILE A 293 16.87 -2.35 -1.06
CA ILE A 293 16.73 -0.92 -0.72
C ILE A 293 16.62 -0.72 0.80
N ALA A 294 15.83 -1.56 1.49
CA ALA A 294 15.69 -1.45 2.95
C ALA A 294 16.98 -1.74 3.69
N LYS A 295 17.82 -2.66 3.19
CA LYS A 295 19.12 -3.01 3.81
C LYS A 295 20.19 -1.94 3.64
N GLU A 296 20.07 -1.07 2.65
CA GLU A 296 21.01 0.01 2.37
C GLU A 296 20.82 1.22 3.30
N GLN A 297 19.82 1.20 4.16
CA GLN A 297 19.47 2.29 5.08
C GLN A 297 19.96 2.05 6.50
#